data_8dd0aa6c93f6f496afc2b3193fb9ff89
#
_entry.id   8dd0aa6c93f6f496afc2b3193fb9ff89
#
_cell.length_a   1.000
_cell.length_b   1.000
_cell.length_c   1.000
_cell.angle_alpha   90.00
_cell.angle_beta   90.00
_cell.angle_gamma   90.00
#
_symmetry.space_group_name_H-M   'P 1'
#
loop_
_entity.id
_entity.type
_entity.pdbx_description
1 polymer ?
#
loop_
_entity_poly.entity_id
_entity_poly.type
_entity_poly.pdbx_seq_one_letter_code
_entity_poly.pdbx_strand_id
1 'polypeptide(L)'
;MPYPEYLLAPMRQELTDLGARECRTPEDVDAVLKSPGVVMMVVNSVCGCAAAKARPGIGMALEHGLKPDVVATVFAGGDVAATDRARQYFTGFQPSSPAVALLRDGQLLYMMERRDIESRSADMIAAQLTLAFDKHCVAVTT
;
A
#
# COMPACT_ATOMS: atom_id res chain seq x y z
N MET A 1 -5.17 -10.55 19.14
CA MET A 1 -5.59 -9.23 19.62
C MET A 1 -5.01 -8.15 18.71
N PRO A 2 -5.81 -7.21 18.23
CA PRO A 2 -5.26 -6.09 17.50
C PRO A 2 -4.46 -5.19 18.43
N TYR A 3 -3.47 -4.50 17.86
CA TYR A 3 -2.69 -3.53 18.60
C TYR A 3 -3.55 -2.35 19.03
N PRO A 4 -3.26 -1.72 20.18
CA PRO A 4 -4.05 -0.56 20.62
C PRO A 4 -3.87 0.64 19.67
N GLU A 5 -4.94 1.40 19.48
CA GLU A 5 -4.96 2.50 18.51
C GLU A 5 -3.92 3.58 18.81
N TYR A 6 -3.63 3.86 20.08
CA TYR A 6 -2.62 4.88 20.42
C TYR A 6 -1.24 4.52 19.85
N LEU A 7 -0.95 3.23 19.67
CA LEU A 7 0.30 2.77 19.07
C LEU A 7 0.26 2.94 17.56
N LEU A 8 -0.88 2.68 16.94
CA LEU A 8 -1.04 2.69 15.49
C LEU A 8 -1.22 4.09 14.90
N ALA A 9 -1.80 5.01 15.67
CA ALA A 9 -2.15 6.32 15.16
C ALA A 9 -1.00 7.06 14.47
N PRO A 10 0.20 7.18 15.07
CA PRO A 10 1.30 7.86 14.38
C PRO A 10 1.78 7.11 13.14
N MET A 11 1.68 5.79 13.12
CA MET A 11 2.06 4.97 11.96
C MET A 11 1.07 5.11 10.83
N ARG A 12 -0.23 5.24 11.14
CA ARG A 12 -1.26 5.54 10.14
C ARG A 12 -1.03 6.92 9.54
N GLN A 13 -0.66 7.88 10.38
CA GLN A 13 -0.46 9.26 9.97
C GLN A 13 0.67 9.40 8.96
N GLU A 14 1.73 8.61 9.07
CA GLU A 14 2.81 8.63 8.09
C GLU A 14 2.31 8.40 6.66
N LEU A 15 1.32 7.53 6.50
CA LEU A 15 0.74 7.26 5.18
C LEU A 15 -0.38 8.25 4.82
N THR A 16 -1.21 8.64 5.78
CA THR A 16 -2.27 9.61 5.48
C THR A 16 -1.71 10.99 5.13
N ASP A 17 -0.56 11.36 5.70
CA ASP A 17 0.14 12.59 5.32
C ASP A 17 0.62 12.54 3.87
N LEU A 18 0.80 11.35 3.31
CA LEU A 18 1.15 11.15 1.90
C LEU A 18 -0.06 11.10 0.99
N GLY A 19 -1.27 11.22 1.53
CA GLY A 19 -2.51 11.18 0.77
C GLY A 19 -3.20 9.83 0.76
N ALA A 20 -2.73 8.86 1.55
CA ALA A 20 -3.38 7.55 1.60
C ALA A 20 -4.72 7.63 2.32
N ARG A 21 -5.71 6.93 1.78
CA ARG A 21 -7.03 6.77 2.40
C ARG A 21 -7.02 5.54 3.29
N GLU A 22 -7.38 5.71 4.55
CA GLU A 22 -7.46 4.57 5.47
C GLU A 22 -8.70 3.74 5.18
N CYS A 23 -8.50 2.43 5.01
CA CYS A 23 -9.58 1.46 4.89
C CYS A 23 -9.64 0.68 6.18
N ARG A 24 -10.68 0.91 6.96
CA ARG A 24 -10.87 0.29 8.27
C ARG A 24 -11.84 -0.87 8.26
N THR A 25 -12.63 -1.00 7.19
CA THR A 25 -13.64 -2.04 7.03
C THR A 25 -13.49 -2.70 5.67
N PRO A 26 -14.01 -3.93 5.49
CA PRO A 26 -14.03 -4.57 4.17
C PRO A 26 -14.76 -3.72 3.13
N GLU A 27 -15.82 -3.02 3.53
CA GLU A 27 -16.58 -2.14 2.63
C GLU A 27 -15.74 -0.99 2.14
N ASP A 28 -14.88 -0.42 3.00
CA ASP A 28 -13.94 0.62 2.60
C ASP A 28 -12.98 0.13 1.52
N VAL A 29 -12.48 -1.10 1.69
CA VAL A 29 -11.58 -1.72 0.71
C VAL A 29 -12.28 -1.88 -0.63
N ASP A 30 -13.46 -2.47 -0.63
CA ASP A 30 -14.23 -2.69 -1.86
C ASP A 30 -14.53 -1.36 -2.57
N ALA A 31 -14.88 -0.33 -1.81
CA ALA A 31 -15.21 0.99 -2.36
C ALA A 31 -13.98 1.63 -3.03
N VAL A 32 -12.83 1.61 -2.36
CA VAL A 32 -11.63 2.26 -2.91
C VAL A 32 -11.12 1.53 -4.15
N LEU A 33 -11.25 0.20 -4.18
CA LEU A 33 -10.77 -0.59 -5.33
C LEU A 33 -11.67 -0.47 -6.56
N LYS A 34 -12.84 0.15 -6.41
CA LYS A 34 -13.71 0.51 -7.55
C LYS A 34 -13.35 1.86 -8.15
N SER A 35 -12.42 2.59 -7.54
CA SER A 35 -11.98 3.88 -8.08
C SER A 35 -11.38 3.69 -9.47
N PRO A 36 -11.61 4.64 -10.40
CA PRO A 36 -11.00 4.54 -11.73
C PRO A 36 -9.49 4.71 -11.65
N GLY A 37 -8.80 4.08 -12.60
CA GLY A 37 -7.36 4.14 -12.70
C GLY A 37 -6.66 3.12 -11.80
N VAL A 38 -5.40 3.40 -11.49
CA VAL A 38 -4.58 2.51 -10.66
C VAL A 38 -4.69 2.91 -9.20
N VAL A 39 -4.99 1.91 -8.36
CA VAL A 39 -5.03 2.06 -6.90
C VAL A 39 -3.81 1.36 -6.32
N MET A 40 -3.06 2.07 -5.49
CA MET A 40 -2.00 1.46 -4.70
C MET A 40 -2.55 1.14 -3.32
N MET A 41 -2.57 -0.15 -2.97
CA MET A 41 -3.00 -0.61 -1.65
C MET A 41 -1.77 -0.96 -0.83
N VAL A 42 -1.61 -0.28 0.30
CA VAL A 42 -0.49 -0.50 1.21
C VAL A 42 -0.98 -1.27 2.42
N VAL A 43 -0.36 -2.41 2.70
CA VAL A 43 -0.58 -3.12 3.96
C VAL A 43 0.46 -2.59 4.94
N ASN A 44 0.03 -1.72 5.84
CA ASN A 44 0.89 -1.12 6.86
C ASN A 44 1.16 -2.10 8.00
N SER A 45 2.20 -1.86 8.77
CA SER A 45 2.62 -2.77 9.82
C SER A 45 3.38 -2.02 10.91
N VAL A 46 3.41 -2.61 12.10
CA VAL A 46 4.19 -2.07 13.23
C VAL A 46 5.68 -2.45 13.15
N CYS A 47 6.07 -3.33 12.25
CA CYS A 47 7.44 -3.84 12.21
C CYS A 47 8.46 -2.77 11.75
N GLY A 48 9.74 -3.01 12.08
CA GLY A 48 10.83 -2.11 11.69
C GLY A 48 10.96 -1.94 10.20
N CYS A 49 10.64 -2.97 9.40
CA CYS A 49 10.64 -2.90 7.93
C CYS A 49 9.66 -1.87 7.40
N ALA A 50 8.49 -1.74 8.05
CA ALA A 50 7.52 -0.72 7.67
C ALA A 50 8.03 0.67 8.01
N ALA A 51 8.56 0.86 9.22
CA ALA A 51 9.02 2.16 9.70
C ALA A 51 10.24 2.68 8.95
N ALA A 52 11.24 1.83 8.75
CA ALA A 52 12.53 2.25 8.20
C ALA A 52 12.62 2.13 6.68
N LYS A 53 11.75 1.35 6.07
CA LYS A 53 11.87 1.00 4.64
C LYS A 53 10.60 1.26 3.85
N ALA A 54 9.50 0.60 4.20
CA ALA A 54 8.27 0.67 3.39
C ALA A 54 7.68 2.08 3.36
N ARG A 55 7.38 2.67 4.51
CA ARG A 55 6.76 3.98 4.55
C ARG A 55 7.63 5.08 3.94
N PRO A 56 8.95 5.18 4.28
CA PRO A 56 9.80 6.16 3.61
C PRO A 56 9.93 5.92 2.11
N GLY A 57 10.07 4.66 1.69
CA GLY A 57 10.18 4.31 0.26
C GLY A 57 8.93 4.71 -0.53
N ILE A 58 7.75 4.49 0.05
CA ILE A 58 6.48 4.90 -0.55
C ILE A 58 6.43 6.42 -0.70
N GLY A 59 6.82 7.15 0.35
CA GLY A 59 6.84 8.62 0.31
C GLY A 59 7.71 9.15 -0.80
N MET A 60 8.91 8.57 -0.97
CA MET A 60 9.83 8.95 -2.05
C MET A 60 9.24 8.62 -3.42
N ALA A 61 8.62 7.45 -3.56
CA ALA A 61 8.05 7.01 -4.82
C ALA A 61 6.88 7.92 -5.26
N LEU A 62 6.08 8.39 -4.33
CA LEU A 62 4.92 9.23 -4.63
C LEU A 62 5.29 10.65 -5.13
N GLU A 63 6.57 11.01 -5.06
CA GLU A 63 7.06 12.26 -5.66
C GLU A 63 7.32 12.11 -7.16
N HIS A 64 7.26 10.87 -7.68
CA HIS A 64 7.48 10.59 -9.10
C HIS A 64 6.36 11.22 -9.95
N GLY A 65 6.70 11.62 -11.18
CA GLY A 65 5.75 12.27 -12.09
C GLY A 65 4.58 11.39 -12.47
N LEU A 66 4.83 10.09 -12.68
CA LEU A 66 3.81 9.11 -12.97
C LEU A 66 3.57 8.29 -11.70
N LYS A 67 2.35 8.27 -11.21
CA LYS A 67 2.01 7.63 -9.95
C LYS A 67 0.57 7.12 -9.93
N PRO A 68 0.19 6.27 -8.95
CA PRO A 68 -1.18 5.78 -8.83
C PRO A 68 -2.19 6.92 -8.68
N ASP A 69 -3.39 6.71 -9.20
CA ASP A 69 -4.49 7.67 -9.09
C ASP A 69 -5.01 7.78 -7.68
N VAL A 70 -5.00 6.66 -6.95
CA VAL A 70 -5.46 6.60 -5.56
C VAL A 70 -4.47 5.79 -4.75
N VAL A 71 -4.19 6.23 -3.54
CA VAL A 71 -3.41 5.48 -2.55
C VAL A 71 -4.35 5.15 -1.40
N ALA A 72 -4.34 3.89 -0.99
CA ALA A 72 -5.17 3.40 0.10
C ALA A 72 -4.33 2.51 1.01
N THR A 73 -4.75 2.35 2.25
CA THR A 73 -4.02 1.53 3.20
C THR A 73 -4.95 0.78 4.14
N VAL A 74 -4.52 -0.43 4.50
CA VAL A 74 -5.09 -1.22 5.61
C VAL A 74 -3.96 -1.47 6.60
N PHE A 75 -4.28 -1.70 7.87
CA PHE A 75 -3.25 -1.91 8.90
C PHE A 75 -3.31 -3.35 9.39
N ALA A 76 -2.28 -4.13 9.06
CA ALA A 76 -2.15 -5.51 9.55
C ALA A 76 -1.96 -5.48 11.07
N GLY A 77 -2.79 -6.24 11.78
CA GLY A 77 -2.77 -6.26 13.23
C GLY A 77 -3.62 -5.16 13.87
N GLY A 78 -4.21 -4.28 13.06
CA GLY A 78 -5.11 -3.23 13.54
C GLY A 78 -6.50 -3.38 12.95
N ASP A 79 -6.58 -3.32 11.63
CA ASP A 79 -7.82 -3.45 10.88
C ASP A 79 -7.92 -4.85 10.28
N VAL A 80 -8.18 -5.84 11.12
CA VAL A 80 -8.07 -7.26 10.74
C VAL A 80 -8.99 -7.62 9.57
N ALA A 81 -10.27 -7.27 9.65
CA ALA A 81 -11.23 -7.61 8.61
C ALA A 81 -10.92 -6.88 7.30
N ALA A 82 -10.54 -5.60 7.36
CA ALA A 82 -10.16 -4.84 6.17
C ALA A 82 -8.90 -5.42 5.53
N THR A 83 -7.91 -5.79 6.33
CA THR A 83 -6.67 -6.40 5.84
C THR A 83 -6.95 -7.73 5.14
N ASP A 84 -7.80 -8.57 5.75
CA ASP A 84 -8.18 -9.85 5.16
C ASP A 84 -8.89 -9.63 3.82
N ARG A 85 -9.76 -8.62 3.74
CA ARG A 85 -10.45 -8.30 2.49
C ARG A 85 -9.49 -7.84 1.40
N ALA A 86 -8.55 -6.96 1.75
CA ALA A 86 -7.52 -6.50 0.80
C ALA A 86 -6.72 -7.68 0.25
N ARG A 87 -6.32 -8.60 1.14
CA ARG A 87 -5.55 -9.78 0.76
C ARG A 87 -6.29 -10.71 -0.19
N GLN A 88 -7.62 -10.73 -0.17
CA GLN A 88 -8.40 -11.51 -1.13
C GLN A 88 -8.22 -11.02 -2.57
N TYR A 89 -7.85 -9.75 -2.75
CA TYR A 89 -7.55 -9.19 -4.06
C TYR A 89 -6.12 -9.50 -4.52
N PHE A 90 -5.24 -9.92 -3.60
CA PHE A 90 -3.83 -10.20 -3.90
C PHE A 90 -3.69 -11.66 -4.34
N THR A 91 -4.31 -11.99 -5.48
CA THR A 91 -4.39 -13.37 -5.97
C THR A 91 -3.00 -13.94 -6.28
N GLY A 92 -2.75 -15.15 -5.78
CA GLY A 92 -1.49 -15.84 -6.01
C GLY A 92 -0.38 -15.53 -5.01
N PHE A 93 -0.65 -14.71 -4.01
CA PHE A 93 0.36 -14.32 -3.00
C PHE A 93 -0.08 -14.71 -1.60
N GLN A 94 0.88 -15.18 -0.81
CA GLN A 94 0.67 -15.48 0.60
C GLN A 94 0.59 -14.16 1.40
N PRO A 95 -0.15 -14.13 2.51
CA PRO A 95 -0.20 -12.93 3.35
C PRO A 95 1.19 -12.52 3.83
N SER A 96 1.51 -11.25 3.70
CA SER A 96 2.73 -10.66 4.26
C SER A 96 2.47 -9.21 4.64
N SER A 97 3.25 -8.67 5.55
CA SER A 97 3.17 -7.27 5.95
C SER A 97 4.51 -6.78 6.46
N PRO A 98 4.96 -5.58 6.06
CA PRO A 98 4.27 -4.67 5.13
C PRO A 98 4.26 -5.22 3.70
N ALA A 99 3.35 -4.72 2.88
CA ALA A 99 3.26 -5.11 1.47
C ALA A 99 2.64 -3.96 0.67
N VAL A 100 2.92 -3.91 -0.63
CA VAL A 100 2.37 -2.89 -1.52
C VAL A 100 1.86 -3.55 -2.78
N ALA A 101 0.63 -3.24 -3.16
CA ALA A 101 0.00 -3.78 -4.36
C ALA A 101 -0.49 -2.65 -5.27
N LEU A 102 -0.41 -2.86 -6.57
CA LEU A 102 -1.07 -2.00 -7.55
C LEU A 102 -2.21 -2.79 -8.17
N LEU A 103 -3.39 -2.17 -8.27
CA LEU A 103 -4.58 -2.81 -8.82
C LEU A 103 -5.27 -1.84 -9.78
N ARG A 104 -5.96 -2.41 -10.78
CA ARG A 104 -6.87 -1.66 -11.66
C ARG A 104 -8.15 -2.46 -11.77
N ASP A 105 -9.29 -1.80 -11.48
CA ASP A 105 -10.61 -2.45 -11.50
C ASP A 105 -10.64 -3.72 -10.63
N GLY A 106 -9.95 -3.69 -9.49
CA GLY A 106 -9.86 -4.84 -8.60
C GLY A 106 -8.92 -5.96 -9.06
N GLN A 107 -8.22 -5.78 -10.19
CA GLN A 107 -7.29 -6.77 -10.73
C GLN A 107 -5.86 -6.42 -10.31
N LEU A 108 -5.15 -7.41 -9.77
CA LEU A 108 -3.77 -7.22 -9.32
C LEU A 108 -2.82 -7.04 -10.50
N LEU A 109 -2.06 -5.95 -10.51
CA LEU A 109 -1.07 -5.62 -11.53
C LEU A 109 0.35 -5.88 -11.05
N TYR A 110 0.62 -5.63 -9.78
CA TYR A 110 1.96 -5.67 -9.21
C TYR A 110 1.88 -5.92 -7.72
N MET A 111 2.83 -6.68 -7.20
CA MET A 111 2.91 -6.97 -5.76
C MET A 111 4.34 -6.88 -5.28
N MET A 112 4.55 -6.09 -4.22
CA MET A 112 5.80 -6.05 -3.47
C MET A 112 5.53 -6.66 -2.11
N GLU A 113 6.14 -7.80 -1.83
CA GLU A 113 5.93 -8.55 -0.59
C GLU A 113 6.93 -8.11 0.47
N ARG A 114 6.69 -8.52 1.73
CA ARG A 114 7.59 -8.24 2.84
C ARG A 114 9.04 -8.63 2.54
N ARG A 115 9.25 -9.79 1.95
CA ARG A 115 10.61 -10.27 1.62
C ARG A 115 11.33 -9.34 0.66
N ASP A 116 10.60 -8.69 -0.25
CA ASP A 116 11.16 -7.72 -1.19
C ASP A 116 11.53 -6.43 -0.46
N ILE A 117 10.77 -6.08 0.57
CA ILE A 117 10.99 -4.88 1.38
C ILE A 117 12.17 -5.09 2.33
N GLU A 118 12.21 -6.23 3.01
CA GLU A 118 13.27 -6.54 3.98
C GLU A 118 14.67 -6.49 3.37
N SER A 119 14.80 -6.92 2.14
CA SER A 119 16.09 -7.03 1.45
C SER A 119 16.56 -5.72 0.81
N ARG A 120 15.75 -4.65 0.88
CA ARG A 120 16.05 -3.38 0.20
C ARG A 120 16.06 -2.21 1.16
N SER A 121 16.77 -1.15 0.76
CA SER A 121 16.70 0.15 1.45
C SER A 121 15.45 0.91 0.98
N ALA A 122 15.11 1.99 1.67
CA ALA A 122 14.00 2.86 1.25
C ALA A 122 14.21 3.38 -0.17
N ASP A 123 15.44 3.76 -0.53
CA ASP A 123 15.77 4.24 -1.88
C ASP A 123 15.51 3.17 -2.93
N MET A 124 15.88 1.93 -2.64
CA MET A 124 15.68 0.80 -3.55
C MET A 124 14.19 0.47 -3.70
N ILE A 125 13.44 0.55 -2.61
CA ILE A 125 11.98 0.36 -2.62
C ILE A 125 11.33 1.43 -3.50
N ALA A 126 11.72 2.69 -3.32
CA ALA A 126 11.22 3.79 -4.13
C ALA A 126 11.52 3.56 -5.62
N ALA A 127 12.74 3.14 -5.95
CA ALA A 127 13.13 2.85 -7.33
C ALA A 127 12.27 1.74 -7.94
N GLN A 128 12.02 0.66 -7.19
CA GLN A 128 11.18 -0.45 -7.65
C GLN A 128 9.73 0.00 -7.85
N LEU A 129 9.20 0.81 -6.95
CA LEU A 129 7.83 1.32 -7.07
C LEU A 129 7.70 2.26 -8.26
N THR A 130 8.66 3.14 -8.50
CA THR A 130 8.59 4.06 -9.66
C THR A 130 8.67 3.30 -10.97
N LEU A 131 9.43 2.21 -11.04
CA LEU A 131 9.43 1.33 -12.22
C LEU A 131 8.05 0.71 -12.43
N ALA A 132 7.41 0.27 -11.36
CA ALA A 132 6.06 -0.28 -11.43
C ALA A 132 5.04 0.79 -11.85
N PHE A 133 5.19 2.01 -11.35
CA PHE A 133 4.34 3.13 -11.76
C PHE A 133 4.49 3.43 -13.25
N ASP A 134 5.72 3.44 -13.75
CA ASP A 134 5.99 3.69 -15.18
C ASP A 134 5.35 2.61 -16.05
N LYS A 135 5.29 1.38 -15.55
CA LYS A 135 4.72 0.25 -16.28
C LYS A 135 3.20 0.23 -16.25
N HIS A 136 2.58 0.57 -15.12
CA HIS A 136 1.16 0.35 -14.88
C HIS A 136 0.31 1.61 -14.80
N CYS A 137 0.88 2.74 -14.37
CA CYS A 137 0.15 3.99 -14.26
C CYS A 137 0.18 4.73 -15.59
N VAL A 138 -0.91 5.43 -15.89
CA VAL A 138 -1.02 6.18 -17.14
C VAL A 138 -1.09 7.66 -16.80
N ALA A 139 -0.37 8.46 -17.56
CA ALA A 139 -0.49 9.91 -17.44
C ALA A 139 -1.94 10.32 -17.75
N VAL A 140 -2.48 11.23 -16.93
CA VAL A 140 -3.82 11.76 -17.21
C VAL A 140 -3.72 12.61 -18.46
N THR A 141 -4.31 12.11 -19.55
CA THR A 141 -4.46 12.90 -20.77
C THR A 141 -5.88 13.40 -20.81
N THR A 142 -6.02 14.68 -20.87
CA THR A 142 -7.32 15.31 -21.07
C THR A 142 -7.50 15.65 -22.54
#